data_fb60438b61d63a8a078e860154a3ac2a
#
_entry.id   fb60438b61d63a8a078e860154a3ac2a
#
_cell.length_a   1.000
_cell.length_b   1.000
_cell.length_c   1.000
_cell.angle_alpha   90.00
_cell.angle_beta   90.00
_cell.angle_gamma   90.00
#
_symmetry.space_group_name_H-M   'P 1'
#
loop_
_entity.id
_entity.type
_entity.pdbx_description
1 polymer ?
#
loop_
_entity_poly.entity_id
_entity_poly.type
_entity_poly.pdbx_seq_one_letter_code
_entity_poly.pdbx_strand_id
1 'polypeptide(L)'
;MSAVLPAKAEPIDWAGKNYLVVDDFIGVRQLLRESLRSLGARNIDQAASGGEAMGLLAKIRYDVVLCDFNLGDGKNGQQVLEEARVRNLLLPSSVWMMVSAEKSVESVMGAAEHQPDAYLVKPITEGVLLTRLNRAWHRKQVFRPIDQAYADKDYLRAARLCDEQIEASKVHEVELLRMKARLMEKSGEPEKAREAYERVLAQREYQWARAGLAKIRLANGDFEQARQMFQGVIAENRYYIDAYDQLALAWQGMGKLEEACSILERAAKLSPNSVQRQRNLGQVCLKLGNVGMAEKAFRKCIAVGEYSVRRTPDAYLGLARVCGLKNEPKEALAWLQAAQREFGGSNGDLHPDIDLRAKITEGLVYHESGDYRRARKAGDELEALLGVRAERPDTATCLEMATLLFAVGVKEAPSELLCYLIRNNHDNALLLDEVQAIFDKARLTDEGGDLIRASKKEAADLMNQGVLLWKTGKLKEAVDWMREARAKLPNNQRILFNAAQVLVSHMRERGYDEALALEAHEVLAHVDRLQPGQQRFAQLMAQLAELVPKPEAPIVDTT
;
A
#
# COMPACT_ATOMS: atom_id res chain seq x y z
N MET A 1 -35.86 30.32 -21.63
CA MET A 1 -34.57 30.01 -21.06
C MET A 1 -33.73 29.36 -22.16
N SER A 2 -32.85 30.14 -22.78
CA SER A 2 -31.99 29.68 -23.88
C SER A 2 -30.98 28.69 -23.36
N ALA A 3 -30.99 27.46 -23.89
CA ALA A 3 -29.97 26.47 -23.67
C ALA A 3 -28.65 27.00 -24.29
N VAL A 4 -27.67 27.31 -23.45
CA VAL A 4 -26.32 27.61 -23.87
C VAL A 4 -25.76 26.30 -24.44
N LEU A 5 -25.60 26.24 -25.76
CA LEU A 5 -24.90 25.18 -26.45
C LEU A 5 -23.45 25.14 -25.90
N PRO A 6 -22.92 23.97 -25.54
CA PRO A 6 -21.53 23.86 -25.11
C PRO A 6 -20.63 24.39 -26.24
N ALA A 7 -19.66 25.24 -25.88
CA ALA A 7 -18.65 25.75 -26.79
C ALA A 7 -18.08 24.57 -27.61
N LYS A 8 -17.94 24.73 -28.94
CA LYS A 8 -17.32 23.72 -29.81
C LYS A 8 -15.96 23.39 -29.25
N ALA A 9 -15.78 22.14 -28.77
CA ALA A 9 -14.49 21.66 -28.31
C ALA A 9 -13.47 21.89 -29.43
N GLU A 10 -12.31 22.47 -29.09
CA GLU A 10 -11.22 22.62 -30.04
C GLU A 10 -10.87 21.25 -30.65
N PRO A 11 -10.54 21.22 -31.96
CA PRO A 11 -10.17 19.98 -32.62
C PRO A 11 -8.93 19.39 -31.93
N ILE A 12 -8.98 18.11 -31.57
CA ILE A 12 -7.88 17.42 -30.89
C ILE A 12 -6.72 17.25 -31.88
N ASP A 13 -5.54 17.74 -31.51
CA ASP A 13 -4.31 17.44 -32.24
C ASP A 13 -3.86 16.01 -31.90
N TRP A 14 -4.30 15.05 -32.71
CA TRP A 14 -3.93 13.65 -32.59
C TRP A 14 -2.51 13.36 -33.13
N ALA A 15 -1.95 14.23 -33.98
CA ALA A 15 -0.66 14.01 -34.61
C ALA A 15 0.52 14.13 -33.65
N GLY A 16 0.40 15.05 -32.68
CA GLY A 16 1.44 15.31 -31.68
C GLY A 16 1.40 14.39 -30.45
N LYS A 17 0.56 13.35 -30.43
CA LYS A 17 0.42 12.44 -29.29
C LYS A 17 1.19 11.14 -29.47
N ASN A 18 1.59 10.53 -28.36
CA ASN A 18 2.25 9.22 -28.31
C ASN A 18 1.23 8.12 -27.98
N TYR A 19 1.22 7.09 -28.80
CA TYR A 19 0.31 5.95 -28.69
C TYR A 19 1.09 4.66 -28.49
N LEU A 20 0.56 3.78 -27.65
CA LEU A 20 1.04 2.41 -27.50
C LEU A 20 -0.10 1.43 -27.79
N VAL A 21 0.13 0.50 -28.70
CA VAL A 21 -0.80 -0.60 -29.03
C VAL A 21 -0.16 -1.89 -28.57
N VAL A 22 -0.84 -2.61 -27.68
CA VAL A 22 -0.35 -3.85 -27.06
C VAL A 22 -1.36 -4.96 -27.35
N ASP A 23 -0.96 -5.97 -28.13
CA ASP A 23 -1.77 -7.14 -28.47
C ASP A 23 -0.82 -8.24 -28.97
N ASP A 24 -1.01 -9.50 -28.61
CA ASP A 24 -0.14 -10.60 -29.04
C ASP A 24 -0.37 -10.95 -30.54
N PHE A 25 -1.56 -10.66 -31.07
CA PHE A 25 -1.91 -10.94 -32.45
C PHE A 25 -1.58 -9.76 -33.39
N ILE A 26 -0.64 -9.97 -34.32
CA ILE A 26 -0.15 -8.94 -35.26
C ILE A 26 -1.26 -8.28 -36.09
N GLY A 27 -2.27 -9.05 -36.52
CA GLY A 27 -3.39 -8.52 -37.29
C GLY A 27 -4.21 -7.48 -36.52
N VAL A 28 -4.43 -7.68 -35.21
CA VAL A 28 -5.13 -6.73 -34.36
C VAL A 28 -4.28 -5.49 -34.14
N ARG A 29 -2.96 -5.65 -33.89
CA ARG A 29 -2.05 -4.49 -33.77
C ARG A 29 -2.08 -3.62 -35.01
N GLN A 30 -2.07 -4.23 -36.21
CA GLN A 30 -2.14 -3.49 -37.48
C GLN A 30 -3.48 -2.77 -37.63
N LEU A 31 -4.61 -3.45 -37.37
CA LEU A 31 -5.94 -2.85 -37.42
C LEU A 31 -6.06 -1.63 -36.50
N LEU A 32 -5.65 -1.77 -35.24
CA LEU A 32 -5.69 -0.66 -34.25
C LEU A 32 -4.77 0.49 -34.67
N ARG A 33 -3.58 0.18 -35.21
CA ARG A 33 -2.66 1.19 -35.74
C ARG A 33 -3.26 1.95 -36.91
N GLU A 34 -3.90 1.26 -37.86
CA GLU A 34 -4.57 1.90 -39.01
C GLU A 34 -5.74 2.77 -38.53
N SER A 35 -6.55 2.28 -37.60
CA SER A 35 -7.63 3.07 -37.00
C SER A 35 -7.13 4.32 -36.24
N LEU A 36 -5.97 4.28 -35.63
CA LEU A 36 -5.34 5.47 -35.02
C LEU A 36 -4.78 6.41 -36.08
N ARG A 37 -4.21 5.88 -37.16
CA ARG A 37 -3.71 6.67 -38.29
C ARG A 37 -4.82 7.43 -39.02
N SER A 38 -6.01 6.86 -39.13
CA SER A 38 -7.15 7.54 -39.74
C SER A 38 -7.59 8.78 -38.92
N LEU A 39 -7.29 8.81 -37.62
CA LEU A 39 -7.43 10.00 -36.75
C LEU A 39 -6.33 11.05 -36.96
N GLY A 40 -5.26 10.73 -37.67
CA GLY A 40 -4.07 11.56 -37.82
C GLY A 40 -2.93 11.24 -36.87
N ALA A 41 -3.01 10.17 -36.05
CA ALA A 41 -1.92 9.78 -35.16
C ALA A 41 -0.65 9.40 -35.95
N ARG A 42 0.51 9.90 -35.47
CA ARG A 42 1.82 9.68 -36.11
C ARG A 42 2.75 8.80 -35.28
N ASN A 43 2.85 9.05 -34.01
CA ASN A 43 3.78 8.37 -33.10
C ASN A 43 3.10 7.16 -32.44
N ILE A 44 3.12 6.02 -33.13
CA ILE A 44 2.43 4.80 -32.68
C ILE A 44 3.45 3.67 -32.51
N ASP A 45 3.76 3.34 -31.25
CA ASP A 45 4.55 2.17 -30.90
C ASP A 45 3.67 0.94 -30.74
N GLN A 46 4.26 -0.24 -30.93
CA GLN A 46 3.58 -1.51 -30.82
C GLN A 46 4.37 -2.44 -29.92
N ALA A 47 3.66 -3.25 -29.13
CA ALA A 47 4.22 -4.32 -28.31
C ALA A 47 3.43 -5.61 -28.53
N ALA A 48 4.13 -6.73 -28.65
CA ALA A 48 3.53 -8.05 -28.82
C ALA A 48 3.32 -8.80 -27.49
N SER A 49 3.86 -8.27 -26.40
CA SER A 49 3.78 -8.90 -25.07
C SER A 49 3.73 -7.85 -23.96
N GLY A 50 3.29 -8.29 -22.77
CA GLY A 50 3.32 -7.42 -21.59
C GLY A 50 4.73 -6.98 -21.18
N GLY A 51 5.75 -7.80 -21.40
CA GLY A 51 7.14 -7.46 -21.16
C GLY A 51 7.65 -6.33 -22.05
N GLU A 52 7.38 -6.42 -23.37
CA GLU A 52 7.70 -5.36 -24.33
C GLU A 52 6.96 -4.06 -23.98
N ALA A 53 5.66 -4.15 -23.66
CA ALA A 53 4.87 -2.99 -23.26
C ALA A 53 5.47 -2.27 -22.04
N MET A 54 5.89 -3.01 -21.00
CA MET A 54 6.55 -2.43 -19.84
C MET A 54 7.90 -1.79 -20.17
N GLY A 55 8.67 -2.40 -21.09
CA GLY A 55 9.93 -1.84 -21.59
C GLY A 55 9.75 -0.49 -22.31
N LEU A 56 8.67 -0.35 -23.08
CA LEU A 56 8.30 0.91 -23.75
C LEU A 56 7.76 1.95 -22.77
N LEU A 57 6.84 1.56 -21.88
CA LEU A 57 6.27 2.45 -20.84
C LEU A 57 7.32 3.02 -19.90
N ALA A 58 8.42 2.29 -19.64
CA ALA A 58 9.51 2.78 -18.81
C ALA A 58 10.34 3.89 -19.49
N LYS A 59 10.34 3.95 -20.82
CA LYS A 59 11.15 4.88 -21.62
C LYS A 59 10.37 6.09 -22.11
N ILE A 60 9.09 5.89 -22.46
CA ILE A 60 8.25 6.87 -23.15
C ILE A 60 6.96 7.08 -22.37
N ARG A 61 6.56 8.34 -22.20
CA ARG A 61 5.24 8.70 -21.67
C ARG A 61 4.23 8.68 -22.81
N TYR A 62 3.23 7.80 -22.68
CA TYR A 62 2.16 7.66 -23.66
C TYR A 62 0.92 8.45 -23.26
N ASP A 63 0.34 9.15 -24.23
CA ASP A 63 -0.95 9.84 -24.08
C ASP A 63 -2.11 8.85 -24.14
N VAL A 64 -1.99 7.81 -24.99
CA VAL A 64 -3.02 6.79 -25.21
C VAL A 64 -2.37 5.40 -25.25
N VAL A 65 -2.93 4.48 -24.46
CA VAL A 65 -2.56 3.06 -24.48
C VAL A 65 -3.79 2.22 -24.80
N LEU A 66 -3.72 1.42 -25.88
CA LEU A 66 -4.69 0.38 -26.23
C LEU A 66 -4.05 -0.96 -25.91
N CYS A 67 -4.57 -1.67 -24.91
CA CYS A 67 -3.93 -2.89 -24.42
C CYS A 67 -4.92 -4.05 -24.40
N ASP A 68 -4.57 -5.17 -25.07
CA ASP A 68 -5.33 -6.40 -24.93
C ASP A 68 -5.24 -6.92 -23.51
N PHE A 69 -6.33 -7.53 -23.05
CA PHE A 69 -6.37 -8.20 -21.76
C PHE A 69 -5.49 -9.44 -21.75
N ASN A 70 -5.55 -10.25 -22.81
CA ASN A 70 -4.76 -11.47 -22.97
C ASN A 70 -3.59 -11.22 -23.91
N LEU A 71 -2.37 -11.38 -23.43
CA LEU A 71 -1.13 -11.12 -24.18
C LEU A 71 -0.28 -12.39 -24.37
N GLY A 72 -0.92 -13.57 -24.33
CA GLY A 72 -0.22 -14.85 -24.41
C GLY A 72 0.61 -15.13 -23.16
N ASP A 73 1.81 -15.66 -23.37
CA ASP A 73 2.72 -16.03 -22.26
C ASP A 73 3.26 -14.79 -21.55
N GLY A 74 3.32 -14.82 -20.22
CA GLY A 74 3.87 -13.76 -19.39
C GLY A 74 2.80 -12.83 -18.79
N LYS A 75 3.10 -11.53 -18.72
CA LYS A 75 2.17 -10.54 -18.17
C LYS A 75 0.96 -10.33 -19.07
N ASN A 76 -0.24 -10.41 -18.49
CA ASN A 76 -1.47 -9.99 -19.18
C ASN A 76 -1.66 -8.46 -19.10
N GLY A 77 -2.62 -7.92 -19.87
CA GLY A 77 -2.85 -6.47 -19.93
C GLY A 77 -3.29 -5.84 -18.59
N GLN A 78 -3.96 -6.61 -17.74
CA GLN A 78 -4.32 -6.16 -16.40
C GLN A 78 -3.06 -5.97 -15.52
N GLN A 79 -2.13 -6.93 -15.56
CA GLN A 79 -0.87 -6.86 -14.83
C GLN A 79 0.04 -5.73 -15.36
N VAL A 80 0.02 -5.49 -16.68
CA VAL A 80 0.72 -4.34 -17.28
C VAL A 80 0.15 -3.02 -16.74
N LEU A 81 -1.18 -2.85 -16.71
CA LEU A 81 -1.82 -1.64 -16.17
C LEU A 81 -1.53 -1.47 -14.67
N GLU A 82 -1.59 -2.55 -13.90
CA GLU A 82 -1.28 -2.55 -12.47
C GLU A 82 0.16 -2.08 -12.23
N GLU A 83 1.13 -2.69 -12.92
CA GLU A 83 2.53 -2.33 -12.77
C GLU A 83 2.82 -0.90 -13.25
N ALA A 84 2.24 -0.48 -14.38
CA ALA A 84 2.38 0.88 -14.88
C ALA A 84 1.90 1.93 -13.87
N ARG A 85 0.84 1.62 -13.12
CA ARG A 85 0.34 2.50 -12.04
C ARG A 85 1.19 2.46 -10.79
N VAL A 86 1.62 1.29 -10.34
CA VAL A 86 2.49 1.14 -9.16
C VAL A 86 3.80 1.89 -9.39
N ARG A 87 4.38 1.80 -10.60
CA ARG A 87 5.62 2.48 -10.97
C ARG A 87 5.43 3.94 -11.41
N ASN A 88 4.21 4.48 -11.38
CA ASN A 88 3.85 5.84 -11.82
C ASN A 88 4.30 6.13 -13.28
N LEU A 89 4.14 5.16 -14.18
CA LEU A 89 4.49 5.31 -15.60
C LEU A 89 3.40 5.98 -16.43
N LEU A 90 2.19 6.12 -15.87
CA LEU A 90 1.05 6.80 -16.49
C LEU A 90 0.80 8.15 -15.84
N LEU A 91 0.58 9.17 -16.66
CA LEU A 91 0.18 10.50 -16.19
C LEU A 91 -1.33 10.54 -15.88
N PRO A 92 -1.80 11.47 -15.02
CA PRO A 92 -3.22 11.68 -14.79
C PRO A 92 -4.04 11.89 -16.06
N SER A 93 -3.51 12.58 -17.06
CA SER A 93 -4.17 12.82 -18.35
C SER A 93 -4.06 11.66 -19.34
N SER A 94 -3.18 10.67 -19.12
CA SER A 94 -3.04 9.50 -20.00
C SER A 94 -4.33 8.68 -20.06
N VAL A 95 -4.71 8.23 -21.24
CA VAL A 95 -5.88 7.37 -21.48
C VAL A 95 -5.44 5.92 -21.62
N TRP A 96 -5.97 5.03 -20.78
CA TRP A 96 -5.78 3.59 -20.90
C TRP A 96 -7.09 2.90 -21.30
N MET A 97 -7.09 2.23 -22.45
CA MET A 97 -8.21 1.46 -22.92
C MET A 97 -7.87 -0.04 -22.93
N MET A 98 -8.66 -0.82 -22.20
CA MET A 98 -8.54 -2.27 -22.22
C MET A 98 -9.35 -2.83 -23.39
N VAL A 99 -8.72 -3.70 -24.14
CA VAL A 99 -9.31 -4.41 -25.30
C VAL A 99 -9.43 -5.89 -24.93
N SER A 100 -10.53 -6.57 -25.24
CA SER A 100 -10.66 -8.00 -24.95
C SER A 100 -11.66 -8.70 -25.85
N ALA A 101 -11.40 -9.95 -26.15
CA ALA A 101 -12.39 -10.85 -26.77
C ALA A 101 -13.39 -11.41 -25.73
N GLU A 102 -13.04 -11.36 -24.45
CA GLU A 102 -13.85 -11.91 -23.37
C GLU A 102 -15.00 -11.00 -22.99
N LYS A 103 -16.18 -11.61 -22.88
CA LYS A 103 -17.42 -10.96 -22.45
C LYS A 103 -17.84 -11.39 -21.02
N SER A 104 -17.04 -12.26 -20.38
CA SER A 104 -17.39 -12.77 -19.05
C SER A 104 -17.41 -11.64 -18.03
N VAL A 105 -18.38 -11.68 -17.13
CA VAL A 105 -18.51 -10.68 -16.04
C VAL A 105 -17.25 -10.66 -15.18
N GLU A 106 -16.62 -11.82 -14.97
CA GLU A 106 -15.42 -11.98 -14.14
C GLU A 106 -14.19 -11.29 -14.74
N SER A 107 -13.98 -11.42 -16.06
CA SER A 107 -12.87 -10.75 -16.77
C SER A 107 -13.08 -9.24 -16.84
N VAL A 108 -14.31 -8.80 -17.09
CA VAL A 108 -14.67 -7.38 -17.08
C VAL A 108 -14.53 -6.79 -15.67
N MET A 109 -14.90 -7.53 -14.62
CA MET A 109 -14.76 -7.10 -13.23
C MET A 109 -13.30 -7.05 -12.77
N GLY A 110 -12.48 -8.05 -13.11
CA GLY A 110 -11.05 -8.01 -12.84
C GLY A 110 -10.38 -6.80 -13.50
N ALA A 111 -10.70 -6.53 -14.77
CA ALA A 111 -10.22 -5.34 -15.46
C ALA A 111 -10.77 -4.03 -14.84
N ALA A 112 -12.02 -4.02 -14.37
CA ALA A 112 -12.64 -2.86 -13.74
C ALA A 112 -12.00 -2.49 -12.37
N GLU A 113 -11.45 -3.45 -11.64
CA GLU A 113 -10.69 -3.19 -10.39
C GLU A 113 -9.52 -2.24 -10.64
N HIS A 114 -8.82 -2.40 -11.75
CA HIS A 114 -7.73 -1.53 -12.14
C HIS A 114 -8.19 -0.27 -12.88
N GLN A 115 -9.51 -0.05 -13.01
CA GLN A 115 -10.15 1.16 -13.53
C GLN A 115 -9.52 1.69 -14.84
N PRO A 116 -9.50 0.90 -15.94
CA PRO A 116 -9.15 1.46 -17.24
C PRO A 116 -10.15 2.57 -17.60
N ASP A 117 -9.73 3.52 -18.45
CA ASP A 117 -10.59 4.65 -18.84
C ASP A 117 -11.72 4.22 -19.79
N ALA A 118 -11.51 3.14 -20.52
CA ALA A 118 -12.55 2.47 -21.30
C ALA A 118 -12.24 0.97 -21.46
N TYR A 119 -13.29 0.19 -21.69
CA TYR A 119 -13.22 -1.23 -22.03
C TYR A 119 -13.85 -1.46 -23.40
N LEU A 120 -13.13 -2.13 -24.30
CA LEU A 120 -13.56 -2.45 -25.66
C LEU A 120 -13.64 -3.96 -25.84
N VAL A 121 -14.76 -4.44 -26.34
CA VAL A 121 -14.96 -5.86 -26.65
C VAL A 121 -14.72 -6.10 -28.15
N LYS A 122 -13.86 -7.06 -28.48
CA LYS A 122 -13.63 -7.50 -29.88
C LYS A 122 -14.89 -8.19 -30.44
N PRO A 123 -15.27 -7.97 -31.70
CA PRO A 123 -14.57 -7.22 -32.75
C PRO A 123 -14.76 -5.70 -32.57
N ILE A 124 -13.69 -4.94 -32.78
CA ILE A 124 -13.69 -3.48 -32.63
C ILE A 124 -13.84 -2.86 -34.02
N THR A 125 -14.85 -2.01 -34.16
CA THR A 125 -14.96 -1.17 -35.35
C THR A 125 -14.28 0.18 -35.09
N GLU A 126 -13.77 0.80 -36.15
CA GLU A 126 -13.13 2.12 -36.07
C GLU A 126 -14.05 3.14 -35.40
N GLY A 127 -15.32 3.22 -35.77
CA GLY A 127 -16.27 4.16 -35.17
C GLY A 127 -16.49 3.97 -33.67
N VAL A 128 -16.50 2.72 -33.18
CA VAL A 128 -16.60 2.43 -31.72
C VAL A 128 -15.33 2.85 -31.02
N LEU A 129 -14.16 2.52 -31.57
CA LEU A 129 -12.86 2.94 -31.00
C LEU A 129 -12.79 4.46 -30.88
N LEU A 130 -13.08 5.19 -31.98
CA LEU A 130 -13.03 6.65 -32.02
C LEU A 130 -13.98 7.32 -31.01
N THR A 131 -15.22 6.84 -30.95
CA THR A 131 -16.20 7.37 -30.02
C THR A 131 -15.76 7.19 -28.56
N ARG A 132 -15.25 6.02 -28.22
CA ARG A 132 -14.77 5.72 -26.86
C ARG A 132 -13.50 6.48 -26.52
N LEU A 133 -12.56 6.57 -27.47
CA LEU A 133 -11.31 7.31 -27.29
C LEU A 133 -11.58 8.81 -27.08
N ASN A 134 -12.39 9.44 -27.94
CA ASN A 134 -12.76 10.83 -27.80
C ASN A 134 -13.40 11.13 -26.43
N ARG A 135 -14.33 10.28 -26.00
CA ARG A 135 -14.98 10.43 -24.68
C ARG A 135 -13.98 10.30 -23.54
N ALA A 136 -13.10 9.30 -23.57
CA ALA A 136 -12.07 9.11 -22.54
C ALA A 136 -11.07 10.26 -22.55
N TRP A 137 -10.64 10.70 -23.74
CA TRP A 137 -9.72 11.82 -23.93
C TRP A 137 -10.25 13.10 -23.29
N HIS A 138 -11.44 13.58 -23.68
CA HIS A 138 -12.01 14.81 -23.13
C HIS A 138 -12.13 14.77 -21.60
N ARG A 139 -12.53 13.62 -21.04
CA ARG A 139 -12.62 13.45 -19.59
C ARG A 139 -11.26 13.56 -18.91
N LYS A 140 -10.18 13.12 -19.56
CA LYS A 140 -8.83 13.07 -18.98
C LYS A 140 -8.04 14.37 -19.14
N GLN A 141 -8.38 15.20 -20.13
CA GLN A 141 -7.63 16.45 -20.39
C GLN A 141 -7.74 17.47 -19.23
N VAL A 142 -8.76 17.37 -18.41
CA VAL A 142 -8.89 18.20 -17.19
C VAL A 142 -7.70 18.01 -16.23
N PHE A 143 -7.01 16.87 -16.30
CA PHE A 143 -5.85 16.57 -15.45
C PHE A 143 -4.51 17.00 -16.05
N ARG A 144 -4.48 17.48 -17.28
CA ARG A 144 -3.23 17.86 -17.97
C ARG A 144 -2.40 18.93 -17.23
N PRO A 145 -2.99 19.97 -16.60
CA PRO A 145 -2.24 20.92 -15.79
C PRO A 145 -1.53 20.30 -14.57
N ILE A 146 -1.98 19.11 -14.15
CA ILE A 146 -1.50 18.40 -12.96
C ILE A 146 -0.33 17.46 -13.31
N ASP A 147 -0.18 17.08 -14.58
CA ASP A 147 0.71 16.00 -15.04
C ASP A 147 2.16 16.20 -14.60
N GLN A 148 2.69 17.41 -14.71
CA GLN A 148 4.08 17.68 -14.35
C GLN A 148 4.31 17.53 -12.85
N ALA A 149 3.48 18.16 -12.02
CA ALA A 149 3.58 18.04 -10.57
C ALA A 149 3.41 16.58 -10.09
N TYR A 150 2.54 15.83 -10.78
CA TYR A 150 2.37 14.39 -10.50
C TYR A 150 3.62 13.57 -10.88
N ALA A 151 4.24 13.87 -12.03
CA ALA A 151 5.45 13.20 -12.49
C ALA A 151 6.64 13.47 -11.54
N ASP A 152 6.71 14.70 -11.01
CA ASP A 152 7.71 15.12 -10.03
C ASP A 152 7.44 14.59 -8.62
N LYS A 153 6.33 13.83 -8.43
CA LYS A 153 5.82 13.33 -7.15
C LYS A 153 5.48 14.44 -6.14
N ASP A 154 5.34 15.69 -6.59
CA ASP A 154 4.86 16.82 -5.79
C ASP A 154 3.32 16.79 -5.73
N TYR A 155 2.80 15.83 -4.94
CA TYR A 155 1.37 15.58 -4.85
C TYR A 155 0.61 16.76 -4.19
N LEU A 156 1.26 17.51 -3.31
CA LEU A 156 0.65 18.70 -2.71
C LEU A 156 0.48 19.82 -3.74
N ARG A 157 1.47 20.05 -4.59
CA ARG A 157 1.35 20.98 -5.71
C ARG A 157 0.29 20.52 -6.71
N ALA A 158 0.29 19.24 -7.07
CA ALA A 158 -0.73 18.66 -7.94
C ALA A 158 -2.15 18.86 -7.40
N ALA A 159 -2.35 18.73 -6.07
CA ALA A 159 -3.63 18.95 -5.44
C ALA A 159 -4.06 20.43 -5.42
N ARG A 160 -3.12 21.37 -5.23
CA ARG A 160 -3.40 22.80 -5.37
C ARG A 160 -3.84 23.16 -6.80
N LEU A 161 -3.19 22.57 -7.81
CA LEU A 161 -3.60 22.74 -9.21
C LEU A 161 -5.02 22.20 -9.46
N CYS A 162 -5.46 21.16 -8.75
CA CYS A 162 -6.87 20.74 -8.79
C CYS A 162 -7.80 21.84 -8.27
N ASP A 163 -7.46 22.50 -7.15
CA ASP A 163 -8.26 23.59 -6.59
C ASP A 163 -8.34 24.78 -7.56
N GLU A 164 -7.23 25.20 -8.15
CA GLU A 164 -7.19 26.26 -9.16
C GLU A 164 -8.08 25.94 -10.37
N GLN A 165 -8.07 24.68 -10.85
CA GLN A 165 -8.96 24.26 -11.94
C GLN A 165 -10.44 24.25 -11.53
N ILE A 166 -10.76 23.89 -10.28
CA ILE A 166 -12.12 23.92 -9.75
C ILE A 166 -12.63 25.38 -9.63
N GLU A 167 -11.76 26.31 -9.23
CA GLU A 167 -12.08 27.74 -9.16
C GLU A 167 -12.29 28.33 -10.54
N ALA A 168 -11.47 27.94 -11.51
CA ALA A 168 -11.59 28.39 -12.89
C ALA A 168 -12.85 27.86 -13.59
N SER A 169 -13.26 26.61 -13.30
CA SER A 169 -14.44 25.98 -13.90
C SER A 169 -14.97 24.83 -13.04
N LYS A 170 -16.28 24.88 -12.75
CA LYS A 170 -16.96 23.81 -12.00
C LYS A 170 -17.41 22.61 -12.84
N VAL A 171 -17.15 22.62 -14.14
CA VAL A 171 -17.66 21.58 -15.06
C VAL A 171 -17.14 20.18 -14.69
N HIS A 172 -15.91 20.09 -14.17
CA HIS A 172 -15.26 18.82 -13.78
C HIS A 172 -14.92 18.78 -12.29
N GLU A 173 -15.67 19.48 -11.46
CA GLU A 173 -15.40 19.60 -10.02
C GLU A 173 -15.31 18.22 -9.34
N VAL A 174 -16.22 17.31 -9.68
CA VAL A 174 -16.27 15.95 -9.06
C VAL A 174 -15.04 15.12 -9.43
N GLU A 175 -14.61 15.15 -10.68
CA GLU A 175 -13.41 14.46 -11.16
C GLU A 175 -12.14 15.04 -10.53
N LEU A 176 -12.06 16.36 -10.43
CA LEU A 176 -10.93 17.06 -9.80
C LEU A 176 -10.88 16.82 -8.30
N LEU A 177 -12.02 16.84 -7.59
CA LEU A 177 -12.08 16.50 -6.17
C LEU A 177 -11.69 15.03 -5.92
N ARG A 178 -12.09 14.11 -6.82
CA ARG A 178 -11.65 12.72 -6.74
C ARG A 178 -10.13 12.59 -6.94
N MET A 179 -9.55 13.34 -7.87
CA MET A 179 -8.10 13.38 -8.06
C MET A 179 -7.40 13.99 -6.84
N LYS A 180 -7.89 15.14 -6.35
CA LYS A 180 -7.37 15.80 -5.15
C LYS A 180 -7.36 14.86 -3.94
N ALA A 181 -8.46 14.16 -3.66
CA ALA A 181 -8.52 13.19 -2.56
C ALA A 181 -7.43 12.11 -2.68
N ARG A 182 -7.24 11.53 -3.88
CA ARG A 182 -6.18 10.55 -4.14
C ARG A 182 -4.76 11.12 -3.98
N LEU A 183 -4.55 12.38 -4.38
CA LEU A 183 -3.28 13.06 -4.21
C LEU A 183 -2.99 13.33 -2.73
N MET A 184 -4.02 13.72 -1.96
CA MET A 184 -3.92 13.91 -0.52
C MET A 184 -3.63 12.60 0.22
N GLU A 185 -4.26 11.48 -0.17
CA GLU A 185 -3.92 10.14 0.35
C GLU A 185 -2.46 9.78 0.05
N LYS A 186 -1.97 10.04 -1.18
CA LYS A 186 -0.57 9.77 -1.57
C LYS A 186 0.44 10.67 -0.85
N SER A 187 0.05 11.88 -0.46
CA SER A 187 0.89 12.82 0.30
C SER A 187 0.80 12.64 1.81
N GLY A 188 -0.01 11.66 2.28
CA GLY A 188 -0.18 11.42 3.71
C GLY A 188 -1.04 12.46 4.43
N GLU A 189 -1.95 13.11 3.73
CA GLU A 189 -2.87 14.12 4.24
C GLU A 189 -4.32 13.60 4.29
N PRO A 190 -4.63 12.58 5.13
CA PRO A 190 -5.95 11.93 5.13
C PRO A 190 -7.08 12.88 5.50
N GLU A 191 -6.83 13.87 6.37
CA GLU A 191 -7.86 14.86 6.75
C GLU A 191 -8.24 15.77 5.57
N LYS A 192 -7.28 16.19 4.74
CA LYS A 192 -7.57 16.94 3.52
C LYS A 192 -8.24 16.08 2.45
N ALA A 193 -7.90 14.79 2.39
CA ALA A 193 -8.64 13.83 1.56
C ALA A 193 -10.10 13.69 2.03
N ARG A 194 -10.33 13.62 3.35
CA ARG A 194 -11.66 13.60 3.96
C ARG A 194 -12.51 14.82 3.54
N GLU A 195 -11.95 16.02 3.65
CA GLU A 195 -12.64 17.25 3.23
C GLU A 195 -13.08 17.19 1.75
N ALA A 196 -12.22 16.67 0.86
CA ALA A 196 -12.56 16.51 -0.55
C ALA A 196 -13.70 15.49 -0.76
N TYR A 197 -13.69 14.36 -0.03
CA TYR A 197 -14.78 13.39 -0.08
C TYR A 197 -16.10 13.96 0.45
N GLU A 198 -16.08 14.64 1.60
CA GLU A 198 -17.25 15.27 2.21
C GLU A 198 -17.85 16.34 1.28
N ARG A 199 -17.01 17.16 0.64
CA ARG A 199 -17.45 18.16 -0.33
C ARG A 199 -18.17 17.54 -1.52
N VAL A 200 -17.72 16.38 -2.00
CA VAL A 200 -18.40 15.64 -3.08
C VAL A 200 -19.74 15.09 -2.59
N LEU A 201 -19.75 14.47 -1.40
CA LEU A 201 -20.97 13.87 -0.84
C LEU A 201 -22.05 14.90 -0.48
N ALA A 202 -21.66 16.14 -0.17
CA ALA A 202 -22.59 17.24 0.02
C ALA A 202 -23.36 17.61 -1.27
N GLN A 203 -22.79 17.34 -2.44
CA GLN A 203 -23.46 17.58 -3.72
C GLN A 203 -24.33 16.40 -4.16
N ARG A 204 -23.79 15.19 -4.03
CA ARG A 204 -24.46 13.96 -4.42
C ARG A 204 -23.75 12.74 -3.82
N GLU A 205 -24.54 11.70 -3.52
CA GLU A 205 -24.03 10.40 -3.11
C GLU A 205 -23.21 9.72 -4.20
N TYR A 206 -21.92 9.56 -3.94
CA TYR A 206 -20.98 8.81 -4.78
C TYR A 206 -20.34 7.67 -3.98
N GLN A 207 -20.50 6.45 -4.43
CA GLN A 207 -19.97 5.25 -3.78
C GLN A 207 -18.46 5.32 -3.53
N TRP A 208 -17.70 5.87 -4.49
CA TRP A 208 -16.24 6.00 -4.36
C TRP A 208 -15.83 6.99 -3.26
N ALA A 209 -16.60 8.05 -3.05
CA ALA A 209 -16.31 9.02 -1.99
C ALA A 209 -16.68 8.45 -0.62
N ARG A 210 -17.80 7.73 -0.51
CA ARG A 210 -18.18 7.00 0.70
C ARG A 210 -17.15 5.93 1.04
N ALA A 211 -16.67 5.16 0.05
CA ALA A 211 -15.61 4.17 0.24
C ALA A 211 -14.27 4.83 0.68
N GLY A 212 -13.94 6.01 0.14
CA GLY A 212 -12.77 6.80 0.56
C GLY A 212 -12.86 7.22 2.03
N LEU A 213 -13.99 7.77 2.46
CA LEU A 213 -14.21 8.09 3.88
C LEU A 213 -14.12 6.85 4.78
N ALA A 214 -14.70 5.73 4.34
CA ALA A 214 -14.63 4.48 5.09
C ALA A 214 -13.18 3.98 5.25
N LYS A 215 -12.32 4.16 4.24
CA LYS A 215 -10.88 3.84 4.34
C LYS A 215 -10.17 4.71 5.38
N ILE A 216 -10.49 5.99 5.44
CA ILE A 216 -9.92 6.89 6.45
C ILE A 216 -10.37 6.46 7.85
N ARG A 217 -11.65 6.11 8.05
CA ARG A 217 -12.16 5.56 9.31
C ARG A 217 -11.44 4.27 9.71
N LEU A 218 -11.27 3.37 8.74
CA LEU A 218 -10.54 2.12 8.94
C LEU A 218 -9.09 2.38 9.41
N ALA A 219 -8.40 3.31 8.76
CA ALA A 219 -7.03 3.67 9.11
C ALA A 219 -6.93 4.31 10.51
N ASN A 220 -7.98 5.01 10.96
CA ASN A 220 -8.06 5.61 12.28
C ASN A 220 -8.47 4.60 13.39
N GLY A 221 -8.76 3.33 13.03
CA GLY A 221 -9.21 2.31 13.97
C GLY A 221 -10.71 2.32 14.26
N ASP A 222 -11.48 3.16 13.57
CA ASP A 222 -12.95 3.25 13.70
C ASP A 222 -13.62 2.08 12.94
N PHE A 223 -13.26 0.83 13.30
CA PHE A 223 -13.61 -0.38 12.54
C PHE A 223 -15.12 -0.57 12.37
N GLU A 224 -15.92 -0.29 13.40
CA GLU A 224 -17.37 -0.47 13.33
C GLU A 224 -18.03 0.52 12.34
N GLN A 225 -17.61 1.78 12.35
CA GLN A 225 -18.12 2.78 11.41
C GLN A 225 -17.67 2.46 9.97
N ALA A 226 -16.39 2.10 9.79
CA ALA A 226 -15.86 1.67 8.50
C ALA A 226 -16.65 0.47 7.93
N ARG A 227 -16.92 -0.53 8.78
CA ARG A 227 -17.73 -1.71 8.45
C ARG A 227 -19.11 -1.33 7.91
N GLN A 228 -19.85 -0.48 8.64
CA GLN A 228 -21.19 -0.04 8.24
C GLN A 228 -21.15 0.68 6.88
N MET A 229 -20.18 1.56 6.69
CA MET A 229 -20.03 2.31 5.43
C MET A 229 -19.70 1.37 4.25
N PHE A 230 -18.77 0.42 4.40
CA PHE A 230 -18.45 -0.54 3.34
C PHE A 230 -19.63 -1.48 3.04
N GLN A 231 -20.38 -1.93 4.06
CA GLN A 231 -21.59 -2.71 3.83
C GLN A 231 -22.63 -1.92 3.03
N GLY A 232 -22.80 -0.63 3.31
CA GLY A 232 -23.69 0.25 2.53
C GLY A 232 -23.26 0.35 1.06
N VAL A 233 -21.95 0.53 0.81
CA VAL A 233 -21.41 0.55 -0.57
C VAL A 233 -21.67 -0.77 -1.31
N ILE A 234 -21.48 -1.90 -0.64
CA ILE A 234 -21.69 -3.25 -1.22
C ILE A 234 -23.20 -3.48 -1.48
N ALA A 235 -24.08 -3.03 -0.60
CA ALA A 235 -25.53 -3.16 -0.76
C ALA A 235 -26.04 -2.40 -2.00
N GLU A 236 -25.49 -1.22 -2.27
CA GLU A 236 -25.81 -0.43 -3.46
C GLU A 236 -25.17 -0.98 -4.73
N ASN A 237 -23.95 -1.49 -4.63
CA ASN A 237 -23.20 -2.02 -5.76
C ASN A 237 -22.39 -3.26 -5.36
N ARG A 238 -22.98 -4.43 -5.58
CA ARG A 238 -22.34 -5.72 -5.30
C ARG A 238 -21.04 -5.96 -6.06
N TYR A 239 -20.74 -5.15 -7.07
CA TYR A 239 -19.53 -5.25 -7.88
C TYR A 239 -18.45 -4.22 -7.49
N TYR A 240 -18.63 -3.50 -6.39
CA TYR A 240 -17.60 -2.63 -5.85
C TYR A 240 -16.61 -3.47 -5.00
N ILE A 241 -15.75 -4.24 -5.70
CA ILE A 241 -14.95 -5.32 -5.09
C ILE A 241 -13.98 -4.78 -4.01
N ASP A 242 -13.39 -3.60 -4.22
CA ASP A 242 -12.51 -2.97 -3.23
C ASP A 242 -13.19 -2.82 -1.85
N ALA A 243 -14.50 -2.57 -1.80
CA ALA A 243 -15.22 -2.48 -0.53
C ALA A 243 -15.28 -3.81 0.24
N TYR A 244 -15.26 -4.96 -0.45
CA TYR A 244 -15.18 -6.26 0.23
C TYR A 244 -13.82 -6.48 0.89
N ASP A 245 -12.72 -6.13 0.20
CA ASP A 245 -11.38 -6.27 0.74
C ASP A 245 -11.19 -5.37 1.97
N GLN A 246 -11.70 -4.13 1.90
CA GLN A 246 -11.66 -3.19 3.03
C GLN A 246 -12.59 -3.59 4.18
N LEU A 247 -13.78 -4.14 3.87
CA LEU A 247 -14.69 -4.68 4.87
C LEU A 247 -14.06 -5.87 5.63
N ALA A 248 -13.32 -6.72 4.93
CA ALA A 248 -12.60 -7.82 5.58
C ALA A 248 -11.54 -7.30 6.55
N LEU A 249 -10.83 -6.21 6.21
CA LEU A 249 -9.88 -5.57 7.13
C LEU A 249 -10.60 -4.98 8.36
N ALA A 250 -11.78 -4.37 8.17
CA ALA A 250 -12.58 -3.89 9.30
C ALA A 250 -13.00 -5.04 10.24
N TRP A 251 -13.45 -6.19 9.69
CA TRP A 251 -13.76 -7.37 10.48
C TRP A 251 -12.54 -7.96 11.20
N GLN A 252 -11.38 -8.00 10.53
CA GLN A 252 -10.12 -8.41 11.17
C GLN A 252 -9.75 -7.47 12.32
N GLY A 253 -9.88 -6.15 12.10
CA GLY A 253 -9.67 -5.15 13.14
C GLY A 253 -10.60 -5.26 14.34
N MET A 254 -11.74 -5.91 14.19
CA MET A 254 -12.69 -6.23 15.28
C MET A 254 -12.47 -7.64 15.87
N GLY A 255 -11.43 -8.37 15.43
CA GLY A 255 -11.17 -9.75 15.83
C GLY A 255 -12.14 -10.80 15.26
N LYS A 256 -13.02 -10.41 14.33
CA LYS A 256 -14.06 -11.27 13.75
C LYS A 256 -13.56 -11.94 12.47
N LEU A 257 -12.73 -12.98 12.66
CA LEU A 257 -12.02 -13.64 11.55
C LEU A 257 -12.96 -14.46 10.65
N GLU A 258 -14.03 -15.05 11.19
CA GLU A 258 -15.03 -15.84 10.44
C GLU A 258 -15.75 -14.95 9.42
N GLU A 259 -16.18 -13.76 9.85
CA GLU A 259 -16.83 -12.77 8.99
C GLU A 259 -15.85 -12.24 7.93
N ALA A 260 -14.60 -11.98 8.31
CA ALA A 260 -13.56 -11.58 7.38
C ALA A 260 -13.30 -12.65 6.31
N CYS A 261 -13.23 -13.94 6.69
CA CYS A 261 -13.07 -15.07 5.78
C CYS A 261 -14.25 -15.14 4.80
N SER A 262 -15.48 -15.08 5.31
CA SER A 262 -16.71 -15.16 4.50
C SER A 262 -16.77 -14.02 3.44
N ILE A 263 -16.41 -12.81 3.83
CA ILE A 263 -16.39 -11.65 2.92
C ILE A 263 -15.29 -11.78 1.86
N LEU A 264 -14.08 -12.23 2.24
CA LEU A 264 -12.99 -12.47 1.29
C LEU A 264 -13.32 -13.60 0.32
N GLU A 265 -13.98 -14.66 0.76
CA GLU A 265 -14.44 -15.73 -0.12
C GLU A 265 -15.44 -15.22 -1.16
N ARG A 266 -16.40 -14.37 -0.74
CA ARG A 266 -17.34 -13.73 -1.67
C ARG A 266 -16.62 -12.84 -2.68
N ALA A 267 -15.65 -12.03 -2.23
CA ALA A 267 -14.83 -11.20 -3.09
C ALA A 267 -14.01 -12.03 -4.09
N ALA A 268 -13.40 -13.15 -3.63
CA ALA A 268 -12.63 -14.06 -4.47
C ALA A 268 -13.49 -14.79 -5.51
N LYS A 269 -14.78 -15.04 -5.25
CA LYS A 269 -15.72 -15.57 -6.25
C LYS A 269 -16.07 -14.53 -7.31
N LEU A 270 -16.21 -13.26 -6.93
CA LEU A 270 -16.54 -12.18 -7.87
C LEU A 270 -15.33 -11.75 -8.73
N SER A 271 -14.14 -11.76 -8.16
CA SER A 271 -12.89 -11.41 -8.86
C SER A 271 -11.74 -12.26 -8.32
N PRO A 272 -11.48 -13.42 -8.95
CA PRO A 272 -10.53 -14.41 -8.45
C PRO A 272 -9.06 -14.06 -8.70
N ASN A 273 -8.78 -13.10 -9.58
CA ASN A 273 -7.43 -12.84 -10.11
C ASN A 273 -6.68 -11.70 -9.38
N SER A 274 -7.01 -11.41 -8.13
CA SER A 274 -6.27 -10.45 -7.29
C SER A 274 -5.30 -11.19 -6.36
N VAL A 275 -4.00 -10.94 -6.54
CA VAL A 275 -2.92 -11.52 -5.69
C VAL A 275 -3.15 -11.17 -4.22
N GLN A 276 -3.45 -9.90 -3.93
CA GLN A 276 -3.65 -9.42 -2.56
C GLN A 276 -4.85 -10.09 -1.88
N ARG A 277 -5.97 -10.24 -2.59
CA ARG A 277 -7.19 -10.87 -2.07
C ARG A 277 -6.95 -12.34 -1.77
N GLN A 278 -6.32 -13.07 -2.69
CA GLN A 278 -6.01 -14.49 -2.49
C GLN A 278 -5.04 -14.68 -1.32
N ARG A 279 -4.03 -13.83 -1.19
CA ARG A 279 -3.13 -13.83 -0.04
C ARG A 279 -3.88 -13.59 1.27
N ASN A 280 -4.69 -12.53 1.33
CA ASN A 280 -5.44 -12.18 2.54
C ASN A 280 -6.43 -13.29 2.93
N LEU A 281 -7.12 -13.88 1.95
CA LEU A 281 -8.02 -15.03 2.18
C LEU A 281 -7.24 -16.21 2.77
N GLY A 282 -6.08 -16.55 2.17
CA GLY A 282 -5.22 -17.62 2.67
C GLY A 282 -4.77 -17.39 4.11
N GLN A 283 -4.34 -16.19 4.43
CA GLN A 283 -3.87 -15.81 5.79
C GLN A 283 -5.01 -15.90 6.83
N VAL A 284 -6.18 -15.34 6.52
CA VAL A 284 -7.33 -15.38 7.43
C VAL A 284 -7.81 -16.82 7.65
N CYS A 285 -7.91 -17.61 6.56
CA CYS A 285 -8.30 -19.02 6.67
C CYS A 285 -7.29 -19.85 7.45
N LEU A 286 -5.99 -19.57 7.32
CA LEU A 286 -4.94 -20.23 8.10
C LEU A 286 -5.06 -19.90 9.60
N LYS A 287 -5.31 -18.64 9.96
CA LYS A 287 -5.57 -18.21 11.35
C LYS A 287 -6.79 -18.92 11.93
N LEU A 288 -7.83 -19.18 11.13
CA LEU A 288 -9.04 -19.92 11.52
C LEU A 288 -8.87 -21.44 11.56
N GLY A 289 -7.73 -21.98 11.14
CA GLY A 289 -7.51 -23.42 11.01
C GLY A 289 -8.23 -24.06 9.80
N ASN A 290 -8.78 -23.25 8.89
CA ASN A 290 -9.37 -23.76 7.65
C ASN A 290 -8.30 -24.06 6.61
N VAL A 291 -7.56 -25.15 6.85
CA VAL A 291 -6.38 -25.56 6.07
C VAL A 291 -6.69 -25.74 4.59
N GLY A 292 -7.84 -26.34 4.26
CA GLY A 292 -8.20 -26.62 2.87
C GLY A 292 -8.51 -25.37 2.05
N MET A 293 -9.14 -24.37 2.64
CA MET A 293 -9.40 -23.09 1.97
C MET A 293 -8.14 -22.24 1.89
N ALA A 294 -7.32 -22.24 2.94
CA ALA A 294 -6.02 -21.56 2.94
C ALA A 294 -5.11 -22.05 1.82
N GLU A 295 -5.02 -23.38 1.64
CA GLU A 295 -4.24 -23.98 0.54
C GLU A 295 -4.71 -23.50 -0.83
N LYS A 296 -6.03 -23.61 -1.10
CA LYS A 296 -6.60 -23.17 -2.37
C LYS A 296 -6.30 -21.71 -2.65
N ALA A 297 -6.43 -20.85 -1.65
CA ALA A 297 -6.18 -19.41 -1.78
C ALA A 297 -4.70 -19.12 -2.03
N PHE A 298 -3.76 -19.75 -1.30
CA PHE A 298 -2.33 -19.55 -1.52
C PHE A 298 -1.85 -20.08 -2.87
N ARG A 299 -2.31 -21.29 -3.29
CA ARG A 299 -2.00 -21.82 -4.62
C ARG A 299 -2.52 -20.88 -5.73
N LYS A 300 -3.72 -20.35 -5.59
CA LYS A 300 -4.28 -19.37 -6.51
C LYS A 300 -3.49 -18.06 -6.47
N CYS A 301 -3.06 -17.60 -5.28
CA CYS A 301 -2.22 -16.40 -5.12
C CYS A 301 -0.91 -16.52 -5.92
N ILE A 302 -0.22 -17.66 -5.83
CA ILE A 302 1.03 -17.92 -6.55
C ILE A 302 0.76 -17.93 -8.07
N ALA A 303 -0.26 -18.66 -8.52
CA ALA A 303 -0.58 -18.77 -9.95
C ALA A 303 -0.95 -17.40 -10.58
N VAL A 304 -1.75 -16.58 -9.88
CA VAL A 304 -2.10 -15.23 -10.37
C VAL A 304 -0.92 -14.27 -10.24
N GLY A 305 -0.06 -14.50 -9.23
CA GLY A 305 1.08 -13.65 -8.91
C GLY A 305 2.30 -13.84 -9.79
N GLU A 306 2.36 -14.89 -10.63
CA GLU A 306 3.59 -15.30 -11.35
C GLU A 306 4.29 -14.13 -12.07
N TYR A 307 3.52 -13.27 -12.74
CA TYR A 307 4.05 -12.10 -13.45
C TYR A 307 3.60 -10.76 -12.84
N SER A 308 2.93 -10.76 -11.70
CA SER A 308 2.43 -9.55 -11.06
C SER A 308 3.53 -8.81 -10.30
N VAL A 309 3.49 -7.49 -10.34
CA VAL A 309 4.31 -6.61 -9.49
C VAL A 309 4.00 -6.77 -8.00
N ARG A 310 2.85 -7.37 -7.66
CA ARG A 310 2.41 -7.65 -6.27
C ARG A 310 2.78 -9.05 -5.79
N ARG A 311 3.62 -9.75 -6.51
CA ARG A 311 4.13 -11.05 -6.09
C ARG A 311 4.77 -10.95 -4.70
N THR A 312 4.48 -11.91 -3.82
CA THR A 312 4.88 -11.87 -2.42
C THR A 312 5.34 -13.25 -1.93
N PRO A 313 6.35 -13.34 -1.07
CA PRO A 313 6.75 -14.61 -0.44
C PRO A 313 5.67 -15.18 0.49
N ASP A 314 4.74 -14.35 1.00
CA ASP A 314 3.74 -14.76 1.99
C ASP A 314 2.91 -15.96 1.57
N ALA A 315 2.60 -16.08 0.27
CA ALA A 315 1.83 -17.21 -0.24
C ALA A 315 2.62 -18.54 -0.20
N TYR A 316 3.92 -18.48 -0.46
CA TYR A 316 4.82 -19.64 -0.38
C TYR A 316 5.03 -20.08 1.07
N LEU A 317 5.29 -19.13 1.97
CA LEU A 317 5.42 -19.38 3.41
C LEU A 317 4.09 -19.91 4.00
N GLY A 318 2.96 -19.34 3.57
CA GLY A 318 1.62 -19.81 3.95
C GLY A 318 1.36 -21.24 3.49
N LEU A 319 1.75 -21.64 2.26
CA LEU A 319 1.66 -23.02 1.79
C LEU A 319 2.56 -23.96 2.58
N ALA A 320 3.78 -23.54 2.89
CA ALA A 320 4.66 -24.35 3.72
C ALA A 320 4.03 -24.65 5.09
N ARG A 321 3.37 -23.66 5.72
CA ARG A 321 2.64 -23.86 6.96
C ARG A 321 1.42 -24.78 6.80
N VAL A 322 0.67 -24.61 5.71
CA VAL A 322 -0.45 -25.53 5.38
C VAL A 322 0.04 -26.97 5.25
N CYS A 323 1.17 -27.21 4.56
CA CYS A 323 1.77 -28.54 4.44
C CYS A 323 2.26 -29.08 5.81
N GLY A 324 2.82 -28.21 6.67
CA GLY A 324 3.17 -28.59 8.06
C GLY A 324 1.95 -29.10 8.83
N LEU A 325 0.85 -28.37 8.81
CA LEU A 325 -0.42 -28.76 9.46
C LEU A 325 -1.04 -30.05 8.89
N LYS A 326 -0.76 -30.37 7.62
CA LYS A 326 -1.14 -31.63 6.98
C LYS A 326 -0.18 -32.78 7.24
N ASN A 327 0.90 -32.54 7.98
CA ASN A 327 1.98 -33.50 8.21
C ASN A 327 2.72 -33.92 6.91
N GLU A 328 2.95 -32.94 6.03
CA GLU A 328 3.65 -33.08 4.74
C GLU A 328 4.97 -32.27 4.73
N PRO A 329 5.94 -32.56 5.63
CA PRO A 329 7.10 -31.69 5.84
C PRO A 329 8.01 -31.59 4.60
N LYS A 330 8.06 -32.63 3.74
CA LYS A 330 8.88 -32.59 2.52
C LYS A 330 8.34 -31.56 1.52
N GLU A 331 7.01 -31.50 1.34
CA GLU A 331 6.38 -30.51 0.46
C GLU A 331 6.51 -29.09 1.06
N ALA A 332 6.37 -28.97 2.38
CA ALA A 332 6.59 -27.70 3.08
C ALA A 332 7.99 -27.13 2.80
N LEU A 333 9.05 -27.96 2.95
CA LEU A 333 10.44 -27.53 2.66
C LEU A 333 10.64 -27.15 1.19
N ALA A 334 9.99 -27.85 0.25
CA ALA A 334 10.05 -27.49 -1.16
C ALA A 334 9.46 -26.09 -1.42
N TRP A 335 8.35 -25.71 -0.75
CA TRP A 335 7.79 -24.37 -0.84
C TRP A 335 8.68 -23.30 -0.22
N LEU A 336 9.37 -23.59 0.90
CA LEU A 336 10.34 -22.68 1.51
C LEU A 336 11.54 -22.43 0.58
N GLN A 337 12.08 -23.48 -0.02
CA GLN A 337 13.17 -23.37 -1.01
C GLN A 337 12.71 -22.57 -2.24
N ALA A 338 11.47 -22.76 -2.69
CA ALA A 338 10.90 -21.98 -3.78
C ALA A 338 10.81 -20.48 -3.40
N ALA A 339 10.35 -20.16 -2.18
CA ALA A 339 10.29 -18.78 -1.68
C ALA A 339 11.69 -18.13 -1.65
N GLN A 340 12.70 -18.83 -1.12
CA GLN A 340 14.08 -18.33 -1.06
C GLN A 340 14.67 -18.13 -2.46
N ARG A 341 14.45 -19.07 -3.39
CA ARG A 341 14.92 -18.94 -4.78
C ARG A 341 14.28 -17.78 -5.51
N GLU A 342 12.98 -17.57 -5.31
CA GLU A 342 12.20 -16.57 -6.02
C GLU A 342 12.40 -15.13 -5.48
N PHE A 343 12.69 -14.99 -4.18
CA PHE A 343 12.73 -13.71 -3.48
C PHE A 343 14.08 -13.41 -2.78
N GLY A 344 15.03 -14.37 -2.76
CA GLY A 344 16.32 -14.28 -2.04
C GLY A 344 17.53 -13.97 -2.93
N GLY A 345 17.37 -13.47 -4.15
CA GLY A 345 18.49 -13.22 -5.08
C GLY A 345 19.47 -12.15 -4.62
N SER A 346 20.69 -12.16 -5.23
CA SER A 346 21.83 -11.26 -4.94
C SER A 346 21.57 -9.75 -5.11
N ASN A 347 20.41 -9.36 -5.59
CA ASN A 347 19.90 -8.00 -5.58
C ASN A 347 18.96 -7.81 -4.37
N GLY A 348 19.51 -7.87 -3.17
CA GLY A 348 18.85 -7.83 -1.84
C GLY A 348 17.76 -6.81 -1.57
N ASP A 349 17.19 -6.17 -2.59
CA ASP A 349 16.23 -5.08 -2.49
C ASP A 349 14.76 -5.51 -2.39
N LEU A 350 14.41 -6.78 -2.69
CA LEU A 350 13.01 -7.19 -2.76
C LEU A 350 12.46 -7.70 -1.43
N HIS A 351 13.19 -8.56 -0.70
CA HIS A 351 12.75 -9.10 0.60
C HIS A 351 13.96 -9.46 1.47
N PRO A 352 14.59 -8.51 2.16
CA PRO A 352 15.84 -8.71 2.90
C PRO A 352 15.75 -9.77 4.02
N ASP A 353 14.54 -10.04 4.52
CA ASP A 353 14.30 -10.97 5.62
C ASP A 353 13.75 -12.34 5.17
N ILE A 354 13.80 -12.67 3.86
CA ILE A 354 13.20 -13.93 3.37
C ILE A 354 13.83 -15.17 4.01
N ASP A 355 15.16 -15.19 4.17
CA ASP A 355 15.86 -16.32 4.77
C ASP A 355 15.49 -16.50 6.25
N LEU A 356 15.37 -15.40 6.99
CA LEU A 356 14.89 -15.40 8.37
C LEU A 356 13.46 -15.93 8.46
N ARG A 357 12.55 -15.41 7.64
CA ARG A 357 11.15 -15.82 7.60
C ARG A 357 11.00 -17.29 7.16
N ALA A 358 11.78 -17.74 6.18
CA ALA A 358 11.80 -19.15 5.78
C ALA A 358 12.28 -20.05 6.91
N LYS A 359 13.30 -19.62 7.68
CA LYS A 359 13.83 -20.37 8.82
C LYS A 359 12.80 -20.46 9.97
N ILE A 360 12.11 -19.36 10.27
CA ILE A 360 11.02 -19.37 11.26
C ILE A 360 9.92 -20.34 10.82
N THR A 361 9.51 -20.27 9.56
CA THR A 361 8.46 -21.14 9.02
C THR A 361 8.90 -22.59 9.00
N GLU A 362 10.17 -22.89 8.69
CA GLU A 362 10.75 -24.24 8.78
C GLU A 362 10.64 -24.82 10.19
N GLY A 363 10.99 -24.02 11.21
CA GLY A 363 10.85 -24.43 12.61
C GLY A 363 9.42 -24.70 13.01
N LEU A 364 8.47 -23.85 12.59
CA LEU A 364 7.04 -24.05 12.83
C LEU A 364 6.52 -25.32 12.13
N VAL A 365 6.94 -25.60 10.90
CA VAL A 365 6.58 -26.83 10.16
C VAL A 365 7.07 -28.07 10.90
N TYR A 366 8.32 -28.09 11.38
CA TYR A 366 8.83 -29.21 12.16
C TYR A 366 8.08 -29.40 13.48
N HIS A 367 7.74 -28.30 14.16
CA HIS A 367 6.95 -28.37 15.39
C HIS A 367 5.54 -28.93 15.12
N GLU A 368 4.85 -28.42 14.09
CA GLU A 368 3.48 -28.83 13.71
C GLU A 368 3.44 -30.29 13.23
N SER A 369 4.52 -30.80 12.59
CA SER A 369 4.65 -32.19 12.17
C SER A 369 5.20 -33.13 13.26
N GLY A 370 5.44 -32.63 14.47
CA GLY A 370 5.92 -33.45 15.60
C GLY A 370 7.42 -33.72 15.63
N ASP A 371 8.21 -33.16 14.72
CA ASP A 371 9.69 -33.25 14.75
C ASP A 371 10.27 -32.17 15.69
N TYR A 372 10.02 -32.33 16.97
CA TYR A 372 10.45 -31.37 18.00
C TYR A 372 11.96 -31.18 18.07
N ARG A 373 12.74 -32.18 17.64
CA ARG A 373 14.21 -32.08 17.62
C ARG A 373 14.67 -31.06 16.59
N ARG A 374 14.15 -31.13 15.35
CA ARG A 374 14.49 -30.16 14.30
C ARG A 374 13.88 -28.79 14.59
N ALA A 375 12.67 -28.73 15.13
CA ALA A 375 12.05 -27.48 15.58
C ALA A 375 12.91 -26.78 16.61
N ARG A 376 13.40 -27.51 17.62
CA ARG A 376 14.29 -26.96 18.66
C ARG A 376 15.60 -26.43 18.06
N LYS A 377 16.23 -27.18 17.16
CA LYS A 377 17.44 -26.73 16.48
C LYS A 377 17.20 -25.42 15.70
N ALA A 378 16.10 -25.30 14.98
CA ALA A 378 15.72 -24.05 14.30
C ALA A 378 15.53 -22.89 15.28
N GLY A 379 14.92 -23.16 16.44
CA GLY A 379 14.79 -22.16 17.52
C GLY A 379 16.12 -21.69 18.09
N ASP A 380 17.04 -22.61 18.37
CA ASP A 380 18.39 -22.28 18.89
C ASP A 380 19.18 -21.43 17.89
N GLU A 381 19.09 -21.74 16.58
CA GLU A 381 19.69 -20.94 15.52
C GLU A 381 19.10 -19.53 15.42
N LEU A 382 17.77 -19.39 15.59
CA LEU A 382 17.07 -18.11 15.58
C LEU A 382 17.38 -17.26 16.83
N GLU A 383 17.48 -17.88 18.00
CA GLU A 383 17.88 -17.22 19.25
C GLU A 383 19.30 -16.63 19.13
N ALA A 384 20.23 -17.40 18.57
CA ALA A 384 21.58 -16.93 18.29
C ALA A 384 21.60 -15.75 17.31
N LEU A 385 20.76 -15.77 16.26
CA LEU A 385 20.61 -14.66 15.29
C LEU A 385 20.08 -13.39 15.95
N LEU A 386 19.12 -13.50 16.88
CA LEU A 386 18.61 -12.34 17.64
C LEU A 386 19.68 -11.63 18.45
N GLY A 387 20.61 -12.39 19.04
CA GLY A 387 21.72 -11.86 19.85
C GLY A 387 22.76 -11.08 19.06
N VAL A 388 22.88 -11.33 17.74
CA VAL A 388 23.90 -10.72 16.88
C VAL A 388 23.33 -9.61 15.99
N ARG A 389 22.03 -9.63 15.73
CA ARG A 389 21.38 -8.71 14.79
C ARG A 389 21.20 -7.31 15.40
N ALA A 390 21.73 -6.29 14.71
CA ALA A 390 21.62 -4.90 15.14
C ALA A 390 20.18 -4.35 15.02
N GLU A 391 19.43 -4.77 14.00
CA GLU A 391 18.07 -4.34 13.74
C GLU A 391 17.06 -5.46 14.02
N ARG A 392 15.96 -5.13 14.69
CA ARG A 392 14.86 -6.08 14.89
C ARG A 392 14.04 -6.22 13.62
N PRO A 393 13.53 -7.45 13.32
CA PRO A 393 12.63 -7.68 12.19
C PRO A 393 11.33 -6.87 12.31
N ASP A 394 10.52 -6.88 11.24
CA ASP A 394 9.17 -6.31 11.26
C ASP A 394 8.26 -7.01 12.29
N THR A 395 7.15 -6.34 12.65
CA THR A 395 6.22 -6.80 13.69
C THR A 395 5.70 -8.21 13.44
N ALA A 396 5.33 -8.54 12.19
CA ALA A 396 4.75 -9.85 11.87
C ALA A 396 5.81 -10.96 12.04
N THR A 397 7.03 -10.71 11.55
CA THR A 397 8.17 -11.62 11.70
C THR A 397 8.53 -11.83 13.17
N CYS A 398 8.50 -10.76 13.99
CA CYS A 398 8.73 -10.88 15.44
C CYS A 398 7.67 -11.74 16.13
N LEU A 399 6.39 -11.60 15.79
CA LEU A 399 5.30 -12.41 16.37
C LEU A 399 5.43 -13.90 15.98
N GLU A 400 5.74 -14.19 14.72
CA GLU A 400 5.96 -15.57 14.25
C GLU A 400 7.19 -16.19 14.94
N MET A 401 8.27 -15.42 15.09
CA MET A 401 9.48 -15.85 15.77
C MET A 401 9.25 -16.14 17.25
N ALA A 402 8.55 -15.25 17.96
CA ALA A 402 8.17 -15.46 19.34
C ALA A 402 7.29 -16.70 19.50
N THR A 403 6.35 -16.91 18.57
CA THR A 403 5.49 -18.11 18.55
C THR A 403 6.32 -19.38 18.45
N LEU A 404 7.30 -19.45 17.56
CA LEU A 404 8.17 -20.61 17.42
C LEU A 404 9.04 -20.83 18.67
N LEU A 405 9.71 -19.76 19.17
CA LEU A 405 10.62 -19.84 20.31
C LEU A 405 9.88 -20.35 21.56
N PHE A 406 8.67 -19.87 21.85
CA PHE A 406 7.84 -20.43 22.92
C PHE A 406 7.43 -21.88 22.66
N ALA A 407 7.06 -22.23 21.43
CA ALA A 407 6.67 -23.59 21.09
C ALA A 407 7.81 -24.60 21.31
N VAL A 408 9.07 -24.19 21.13
CA VAL A 408 10.24 -25.03 21.39
C VAL A 408 10.80 -24.89 22.81
N GLY A 409 10.10 -24.17 23.72
CA GLY A 409 10.40 -24.08 25.15
C GLY A 409 11.42 -23.02 25.54
N VAL A 410 11.76 -22.07 24.66
CA VAL A 410 12.52 -20.87 25.01
C VAL A 410 11.54 -19.85 25.65
N LYS A 411 11.94 -19.19 26.73
CA LYS A 411 11.06 -18.23 27.45
C LYS A 411 11.59 -16.80 27.46
N GLU A 412 12.89 -16.62 27.62
CA GLU A 412 13.49 -15.29 27.81
C GLU A 412 13.49 -14.48 26.52
N ALA A 413 14.13 -14.99 25.46
CA ALA A 413 14.26 -14.29 24.19
C ALA A 413 12.92 -13.90 23.53
N PRO A 414 11.88 -14.76 23.46
CA PRO A 414 10.59 -14.35 22.91
C PRO A 414 9.88 -13.33 23.82
N SER A 415 10.02 -13.42 25.17
CA SER A 415 9.45 -12.43 26.08
C SER A 415 10.07 -11.05 25.86
N GLU A 416 11.38 -10.96 25.73
CA GLU A 416 12.09 -9.71 25.40
C GLU A 416 11.67 -9.14 24.05
N LEU A 417 11.52 -10.01 23.04
CA LEU A 417 11.07 -9.62 21.70
C LEU A 417 9.65 -9.04 21.73
N LEU A 418 8.73 -9.68 22.48
CA LEU A 418 7.37 -9.19 22.66
C LEU A 418 7.32 -7.90 23.50
N CYS A 419 8.14 -7.77 24.54
CA CYS A 419 8.30 -6.50 25.27
C CYS A 419 8.71 -5.36 24.36
N TYR A 420 9.67 -5.60 23.47
CA TYR A 420 10.09 -4.62 22.48
C TYR A 420 8.92 -4.20 21.58
N LEU A 421 8.11 -5.15 21.09
CA LEU A 421 6.93 -4.85 20.26
C LEU A 421 5.89 -4.03 21.05
N ILE A 422 5.58 -4.43 22.29
CA ILE A 422 4.59 -3.74 23.14
C ILE A 422 5.04 -2.30 23.41
N ARG A 423 6.30 -2.08 23.79
CA ARG A 423 6.83 -0.74 24.09
C ARG A 423 6.77 0.18 22.87
N ASN A 424 7.07 -0.35 21.68
CA ASN A 424 7.03 0.44 20.46
C ASN A 424 5.61 0.69 19.93
N ASN A 425 4.62 -0.13 20.33
CA ASN A 425 3.23 -0.09 19.84
C ASN A 425 2.21 -0.13 20.99
N HIS A 426 2.49 0.53 22.10
CA HIS A 426 1.75 0.41 23.36
C HIS A 426 0.28 0.85 23.30
N ASP A 427 -0.12 1.55 22.26
CA ASP A 427 -1.46 2.04 21.96
C ASP A 427 -2.20 1.22 20.88
N ASN A 428 -1.53 0.24 20.26
CA ASN A 428 -2.14 -0.65 19.27
C ASN A 428 -2.83 -1.85 19.95
N ALA A 429 -4.12 -1.70 20.25
CA ALA A 429 -4.89 -2.72 20.96
C ALA A 429 -4.85 -4.09 20.26
N LEU A 430 -4.95 -4.12 18.92
CA LEU A 430 -4.94 -5.37 18.16
C LEU A 430 -3.61 -6.13 18.29
N LEU A 431 -2.49 -5.42 18.23
CA LEU A 431 -1.19 -6.04 18.43
C LEU A 431 -1.06 -6.59 19.86
N LEU A 432 -1.57 -5.85 20.87
CA LEU A 432 -1.54 -6.31 22.26
C LEU A 432 -2.38 -7.58 22.45
N ASP A 433 -3.52 -7.68 21.80
CA ASP A 433 -4.36 -8.88 21.79
C ASP A 433 -3.66 -10.06 21.10
N GLU A 434 -2.97 -9.82 19.97
CA GLU A 434 -2.15 -10.86 19.30
C GLU A 434 -0.99 -11.31 20.19
N VAL A 435 -0.32 -10.40 20.88
CA VAL A 435 0.74 -10.72 21.84
C VAL A 435 0.20 -11.54 23.01
N GLN A 436 -0.95 -11.15 23.58
CA GLN A 436 -1.60 -11.92 24.65
C GLN A 436 -1.94 -13.34 24.18
N ALA A 437 -2.48 -13.50 22.98
CA ALA A 437 -2.80 -14.80 22.42
C ALA A 437 -1.55 -15.70 22.23
N ILE A 438 -0.36 -15.13 21.99
CA ILE A 438 0.90 -15.89 21.93
C ILE A 438 1.27 -16.39 23.32
N PHE A 439 1.17 -15.56 24.36
CA PHE A 439 1.41 -15.97 25.75
C PHE A 439 0.40 -17.03 26.23
N ASP A 440 -0.86 -16.89 25.83
CA ASP A 440 -1.92 -17.88 26.17
C ASP A 440 -1.60 -19.24 25.57
N LYS A 441 -1.18 -19.30 24.30
CA LYS A 441 -0.73 -20.53 23.64
C LYS A 441 0.50 -21.15 24.32
N ALA A 442 1.38 -20.32 24.83
CA ALA A 442 2.56 -20.73 25.59
C ALA A 442 2.23 -21.16 27.04
N ARG A 443 0.97 -21.02 27.48
CA ARG A 443 0.51 -21.25 28.88
C ARG A 443 1.17 -20.30 29.88
N LEU A 444 1.40 -19.07 29.47
CA LEU A 444 2.02 -17.96 30.22
C LEU A 444 1.06 -16.76 30.31
N THR A 445 -0.25 -17.00 30.44
CA THR A 445 -1.32 -15.98 30.37
C THR A 445 -1.11 -14.85 31.37
N ASP A 446 -0.89 -15.18 32.65
CA ASP A 446 -0.73 -14.19 33.71
C ASP A 446 0.57 -13.39 33.54
N GLU A 447 1.68 -14.09 33.25
CA GLU A 447 2.99 -13.49 32.98
C GLU A 447 2.92 -12.53 31.77
N GLY A 448 2.22 -12.93 30.70
CA GLY A 448 1.96 -12.11 29.51
C GLY A 448 1.16 -10.85 29.85
N GLY A 449 0.09 -10.99 30.63
CA GLY A 449 -0.73 -9.87 31.07
C GLY A 449 0.04 -8.86 31.93
N ASP A 450 0.88 -9.35 32.85
CA ASP A 450 1.75 -8.49 33.68
C ASP A 450 2.79 -7.76 32.84
N LEU A 451 3.39 -8.45 31.90
CA LEU A 451 4.41 -7.94 31.02
C LEU A 451 3.87 -6.89 30.05
N ILE A 452 2.64 -7.09 29.53
CA ILE A 452 1.94 -6.10 28.72
C ILE A 452 1.66 -4.84 29.54
N ARG A 453 1.13 -4.98 30.77
CA ARG A 453 0.85 -3.84 31.66
C ARG A 453 2.11 -3.05 32.00
N ALA A 454 3.19 -3.74 32.37
CA ALA A 454 4.46 -3.12 32.74
C ALA A 454 5.08 -2.37 31.56
N SER A 455 5.15 -2.99 30.38
CA SER A 455 5.73 -2.40 29.17
C SER A 455 4.93 -1.20 28.65
N LYS A 456 3.58 -1.26 28.72
CA LYS A 456 2.71 -0.11 28.40
C LYS A 456 2.96 1.06 29.35
N LYS A 457 3.06 0.80 30.64
CA LYS A 457 3.32 1.84 31.66
C LYS A 457 4.67 2.49 31.42
N GLU A 458 5.73 1.71 31.21
CA GLU A 458 7.08 2.22 30.95
C GLU A 458 7.09 3.12 29.68
N ALA A 459 6.47 2.71 28.58
CA ALA A 459 6.41 3.50 27.36
C ALA A 459 5.62 4.81 27.57
N ALA A 460 4.50 4.75 28.31
CA ALA A 460 3.70 5.93 28.63
C ALA A 460 4.46 6.91 29.54
N ASP A 461 5.16 6.41 30.53
CA ASP A 461 5.93 7.23 31.49
C ASP A 461 7.08 7.95 30.76
N LEU A 462 7.82 7.26 29.91
CA LEU A 462 8.87 7.85 29.06
C LEU A 462 8.34 8.98 28.18
N MET A 463 7.21 8.75 27.53
CA MET A 463 6.58 9.74 26.65
C MET A 463 6.06 10.95 27.44
N ASN A 464 5.35 10.72 28.55
CA ASN A 464 4.71 11.77 29.35
C ASN A 464 5.74 12.71 29.96
N GLN A 465 6.86 12.18 30.44
CA GLN A 465 7.93 13.00 31.04
C GLN A 465 8.55 13.95 30.01
N GLY A 466 8.85 13.48 28.81
CA GLY A 466 9.38 14.32 27.71
C GLY A 466 8.40 15.41 27.27
N VAL A 467 7.10 15.07 27.18
CA VAL A 467 6.05 16.06 26.88
C VAL A 467 5.89 17.08 28.01
N LEU A 468 6.00 16.67 29.25
CA LEU A 468 5.95 17.58 30.43
C LEU A 468 7.10 18.59 30.41
N LEU A 469 8.34 18.13 30.19
CA LEU A 469 9.52 18.99 30.07
C LEU A 469 9.35 20.00 28.93
N TRP A 470 8.84 19.56 27.78
CA TRP A 470 8.54 20.45 26.67
C TRP A 470 7.49 21.51 27.00
N LYS A 471 6.34 21.11 27.56
CA LYS A 471 5.24 22.01 27.94
C LYS A 471 5.64 23.02 29.04
N THR A 472 6.59 22.67 29.89
CA THR A 472 7.10 23.56 30.96
C THR A 472 8.24 24.49 30.51
N GLY A 473 8.55 24.51 29.19
CA GLY A 473 9.59 25.37 28.60
C GLY A 473 11.02 24.91 28.87
N LYS A 474 11.22 23.73 29.46
CA LYS A 474 12.53 23.14 29.72
C LYS A 474 13.08 22.43 28.49
N LEU A 475 13.23 23.17 27.38
CA LEU A 475 13.49 22.60 26.07
C LEU A 475 14.78 21.79 25.98
N LYS A 476 15.88 22.25 26.63
CA LYS A 476 17.15 21.51 26.60
C LYS A 476 17.00 20.15 27.31
N GLU A 477 16.40 20.15 28.52
CA GLU A 477 16.12 18.92 29.25
C GLU A 477 15.18 18.00 28.46
N ALA A 478 14.20 18.58 27.74
CA ALA A 478 13.28 17.83 26.86
C ALA A 478 14.01 17.16 25.68
N VAL A 479 14.98 17.84 25.05
CA VAL A 479 15.80 17.26 23.96
C VAL A 479 16.60 16.07 24.49
N ASP A 480 17.30 16.23 25.60
CA ASP A 480 18.13 15.17 26.20
C ASP A 480 17.26 13.97 26.60
N TRP A 481 16.10 14.22 27.20
CA TRP A 481 15.15 13.17 27.58
C TRP A 481 14.58 12.42 26.36
N MET A 482 14.24 13.15 25.30
CA MET A 482 13.72 12.52 24.05
C MET A 482 14.79 11.69 23.35
N ARG A 483 16.06 12.06 23.44
CA ARG A 483 17.18 11.22 22.96
C ARG A 483 17.27 9.91 23.74
N GLU A 484 17.16 9.98 25.07
CA GLU A 484 17.13 8.77 25.91
C GLU A 484 15.90 7.90 25.62
N ALA A 485 14.72 8.51 25.50
CA ALA A 485 13.48 7.81 25.17
C ALA A 485 13.57 7.12 23.79
N ARG A 486 14.16 7.77 22.79
CA ARG A 486 14.43 7.18 21.47
C ARG A 486 15.39 5.99 21.52
N ALA A 487 16.43 6.07 22.35
CA ALA A 487 17.37 4.96 22.51
C ALA A 487 16.68 3.71 23.09
N LYS A 488 15.73 3.91 24.02
CA LYS A 488 14.94 2.82 24.61
C LYS A 488 13.82 2.32 23.71
N LEU A 489 13.19 3.22 22.94
CA LEU A 489 12.00 2.97 22.12
C LEU A 489 12.20 3.48 20.68
N PRO A 490 13.12 2.87 19.92
CA PRO A 490 13.57 3.41 18.63
C PRO A 490 12.50 3.46 17.56
N ASN A 491 11.48 2.59 17.63
CA ASN A 491 10.40 2.48 16.64
C ASN A 491 9.05 2.96 17.18
N ASN A 492 9.01 3.62 18.34
CA ASN A 492 7.78 4.21 18.85
C ASN A 492 7.46 5.53 18.14
N GLN A 493 6.48 5.51 17.24
CA GLN A 493 6.13 6.64 16.39
C GLN A 493 5.80 7.91 17.18
N ARG A 494 5.10 7.80 18.32
CA ARG A 494 4.75 8.96 19.14
C ARG A 494 5.97 9.61 19.77
N ILE A 495 6.92 8.80 20.24
CA ILE A 495 8.20 9.31 20.77
C ILE A 495 9.01 9.97 19.66
N LEU A 496 9.10 9.36 18.50
CA LEU A 496 9.81 9.92 17.35
C LEU A 496 9.20 11.28 16.93
N PHE A 497 7.87 11.37 16.79
CA PHE A 497 7.21 12.63 16.49
C PHE A 497 7.38 13.69 17.59
N ASN A 498 7.31 13.29 18.86
CA ASN A 498 7.52 14.22 19.97
C ASN A 498 8.98 14.69 20.03
N ALA A 499 9.94 13.83 19.76
CA ALA A 499 11.36 14.19 19.65
C ALA A 499 11.58 15.23 18.52
N ALA A 500 11.07 14.98 17.31
CA ALA A 500 11.14 15.94 16.23
C ALA A 500 10.47 17.28 16.58
N GLN A 501 9.29 17.26 17.22
CA GLN A 501 8.60 18.46 17.68
C GLN A 501 9.42 19.24 18.71
N VAL A 502 10.05 18.56 19.68
CA VAL A 502 10.90 19.18 20.70
C VAL A 502 12.13 19.83 20.06
N LEU A 503 12.79 19.16 19.11
CA LEU A 503 13.93 19.71 18.35
C LEU A 503 13.54 20.96 17.56
N VAL A 504 12.42 20.91 16.83
CA VAL A 504 11.89 22.07 16.10
C VAL A 504 11.52 23.22 17.04
N SER A 505 10.89 22.93 18.18
CA SER A 505 10.53 23.95 19.18
C SER A 505 11.77 24.58 19.82
N HIS A 506 12.81 23.78 20.08
CA HIS A 506 14.09 24.27 20.63
C HIS A 506 14.75 25.26 19.65
N MET A 507 14.84 24.90 18.38
CA MET A 507 15.42 25.78 17.35
C MET A 507 14.59 27.05 17.11
N ARG A 508 13.25 26.97 17.24
CA ARG A 508 12.36 28.14 17.12
C ARG A 508 12.60 29.16 18.23
N GLU A 509 12.86 28.70 19.46
CA GLU A 509 13.12 29.58 20.62
C GLU A 509 14.57 30.07 20.72
N ARG A 510 15.55 29.22 20.39
CA ARG A 510 16.97 29.47 20.63
C ARG A 510 17.76 29.86 19.38
N GLY A 511 17.13 29.82 18.23
CA GLY A 511 17.77 30.01 16.93
C GLY A 511 18.09 28.68 16.23
N TYR A 512 18.32 28.78 14.93
CA TYR A 512 18.64 27.63 14.08
C TYR A 512 19.98 27.01 14.48
N ASP A 513 19.99 25.68 14.60
CA ASP A 513 21.17 24.86 14.87
C ASP A 513 21.21 23.72 13.84
N GLU A 514 22.28 23.66 13.05
CA GLU A 514 22.42 22.69 11.96
C GLU A 514 22.44 21.23 12.45
N ALA A 515 23.07 20.97 13.59
CA ALA A 515 23.15 19.63 14.16
C ALA A 515 21.77 19.14 14.64
N LEU A 516 20.99 20.02 15.28
CA LEU A 516 19.62 19.71 15.69
C LEU A 516 18.68 19.58 14.50
N ALA A 517 18.89 20.36 13.43
CA ALA A 517 18.12 20.25 12.20
C ALA A 517 18.39 18.92 11.50
N LEU A 518 19.65 18.49 11.42
CA LEU A 518 20.02 17.20 10.87
C LEU A 518 19.41 16.06 11.69
N GLU A 519 19.50 16.13 13.02
CA GLU A 519 18.88 15.15 13.91
C GLU A 519 17.35 15.08 13.71
N ALA A 520 16.68 16.21 13.57
CA ALA A 520 15.24 16.27 13.30
C ALA A 520 14.89 15.62 11.96
N HIS A 521 15.70 15.86 10.91
CA HIS A 521 15.54 15.21 9.60
C HIS A 521 15.71 13.68 9.70
N GLU A 522 16.74 13.20 10.41
CA GLU A 522 16.95 11.76 10.60
C GLU A 522 15.79 11.09 11.33
N VAL A 523 15.28 11.74 12.40
CA VAL A 523 14.11 11.25 13.14
C VAL A 523 12.88 11.18 12.25
N LEU A 524 12.61 12.23 11.49
CA LEU A 524 11.45 12.27 10.59
C LEU A 524 11.60 11.27 9.44
N ALA A 525 12.79 11.12 8.86
CA ALA A 525 13.05 10.09 7.84
C ALA A 525 12.85 8.67 8.40
N HIS A 526 13.17 8.46 9.69
CA HIS A 526 12.90 7.17 10.35
C HIS A 526 11.39 6.92 10.49
N VAL A 527 10.63 7.92 10.90
CA VAL A 527 9.16 7.82 10.98
C VAL A 527 8.55 7.49 9.61
N ASP A 528 9.00 8.16 8.55
CA ASP A 528 8.48 7.94 7.20
C ASP A 528 8.78 6.52 6.68
N ARG A 529 9.93 5.93 7.07
CA ARG A 529 10.23 4.51 6.79
C ARG A 529 9.31 3.56 7.54
N LEU A 530 8.96 3.86 8.80
CA LEU A 530 8.05 3.03 9.61
C LEU A 530 6.62 3.09 9.12
N GLN A 531 6.13 4.28 8.77
CA GLN A 531 4.78 4.51 8.26
C GLN A 531 4.78 5.71 7.32
N PRO A 532 4.91 5.48 6.02
CA PRO A 532 4.90 6.55 5.03
C PRO A 532 3.60 7.35 5.01
N GLY A 533 3.72 8.65 4.79
CA GLY A 533 2.59 9.50 4.51
C GLY A 533 1.81 10.01 5.73
N GLN A 534 2.41 10.12 6.89
CA GLN A 534 1.81 10.72 8.08
C GLN A 534 1.68 12.23 7.96
N GLN A 535 0.48 12.79 8.25
CA GLN A 535 0.24 14.24 8.23
C GLN A 535 1.21 15.01 9.13
N ARG A 536 1.48 14.49 10.34
CA ARG A 536 2.38 15.11 11.30
C ARG A 536 3.82 15.18 10.78
N PHE A 537 4.24 14.22 9.97
CA PHE A 537 5.53 14.25 9.27
C PHE A 537 5.63 15.48 8.34
N ALA A 538 4.64 15.67 7.45
CA ALA A 538 4.63 16.79 6.52
C ALA A 538 4.60 18.15 7.25
N GLN A 539 3.84 18.25 8.34
CA GLN A 539 3.77 19.45 9.16
C GLN A 539 5.12 19.79 9.81
N LEU A 540 5.80 18.79 10.40
CA LEU A 540 7.09 18.99 11.04
C LEU A 540 8.20 19.27 10.02
N MET A 541 8.19 18.65 8.86
CA MET A 541 9.11 18.96 7.77
C MET A 541 8.94 20.40 7.27
N ALA A 542 7.70 20.87 7.13
CA ALA A 542 7.43 22.26 6.75
C ALA A 542 7.93 23.24 7.81
N GLN A 543 7.68 22.98 9.09
CA GLN A 543 8.17 23.80 10.20
C GLN A 543 9.70 23.82 10.28
N LEU A 544 10.36 22.72 9.99
CA LEU A 544 11.81 22.61 9.95
C LEU A 544 12.39 23.42 8.78
N ALA A 545 11.75 23.34 7.61
CA ALA A 545 12.16 24.11 6.42
C ALA A 545 12.02 25.65 6.62
N GLU A 546 11.03 26.10 7.40
CA GLU A 546 10.86 27.51 7.75
C GLU A 546 11.99 28.06 8.63
N LEU A 547 12.66 27.20 9.39
CA LEU A 547 13.75 27.59 10.30
C LEU A 547 15.11 27.70 9.60
N VAL A 548 15.27 27.08 8.43
CA VAL A 548 16.54 27.13 7.67
C VAL A 548 16.81 28.58 7.23
N PRO A 549 17.97 29.16 7.58
CA PRO A 549 18.32 30.50 7.14
C PRO A 549 18.31 30.59 5.60
N LYS A 550 17.59 31.55 5.05
CA LYS A 550 17.67 31.83 3.62
C LYS A 550 19.09 32.35 3.30
N PRO A 551 19.74 31.84 2.23
CA PRO A 551 21.02 32.39 1.83
C PRO A 551 20.87 33.91 1.59
N GLU A 552 21.73 34.71 2.22
CA GLU A 552 21.76 36.15 1.97
C GLU A 552 21.97 36.38 0.47
N ALA A 553 21.11 37.22 -0.12
CA ALA A 553 21.28 37.61 -1.51
C ALA A 553 22.68 38.22 -1.66
N PRO A 554 23.46 37.89 -2.71
CA PRO A 554 24.78 38.48 -2.91
C PRO A 554 24.63 39.99 -2.96
N ILE A 555 25.38 40.68 -2.08
CA ILE A 555 25.49 42.14 -2.12
C ILE A 555 26.03 42.47 -3.50
N VAL A 556 25.20 43.02 -4.37
CA VAL A 556 25.65 43.61 -5.63
C VAL A 556 26.33 44.90 -5.25
N ASP A 557 27.68 44.89 -5.16
CA ASP A 557 28.48 46.08 -5.07
C ASP A 557 28.19 46.94 -6.30
N THR A 558 27.40 47.97 -6.11
CA THR A 558 27.27 49.07 -7.06
C THR A 558 28.42 50.04 -6.81
N THR A 559 29.54 49.81 -7.48
CA THR A 559 30.54 50.85 -7.78
C THR A 559 30.55 51.15 -9.27
#